data_c4b98856f7cde5faf653eddbba6876f2
#
_entry.id   c4b98856f7cde5faf653eddbba6876f2
#
_cell.length_a   1.000
_cell.length_b   1.000
_cell.length_c   1.000
_cell.angle_alpha   90.00
_cell.angle_beta   90.00
_cell.angle_gamma   90.00
#
_symmetry.space_group_name_H-M   'P 1'
#
loop_
_entity.id
_entity.type
_entity.pdbx_description
1 polymer ?
#
loop_
_entity_poly.entity_id
_entity_poly.type
_entity_poly.pdbx_seq_one_letter_code
_entity_poly.pdbx_strand_id
1 'polypeptide(L)'
;MRVQVTFDAAEPEKLAEFWGLALGYVPEPPPEGFASWEEFAADAGIPESEFGAQASRVDPTGVGPRLYFQRVVEGKTAKNRVHLDISVAERGVRGEHRKRLVSEHVERLVQAGATLAWTNDDARGDSVVLYDPEGNEFCVH
;
A
#
# COMPACT_ATOMS: atom_id res chain seq x y z
N MET A 1 18.20 12.22 1.71
CA MET A 1 16.99 12.20 2.54
C MET A 1 16.07 11.12 1.98
N ARG A 2 15.44 10.31 2.83
CA ARG A 2 14.50 9.25 2.41
C ARG A 2 13.12 9.53 3.00
N VAL A 3 12.07 9.18 2.28
CA VAL A 3 10.68 9.29 2.74
C VAL A 3 10.19 7.89 3.09
N GLN A 4 9.46 7.76 4.19
CA GLN A 4 8.67 6.60 4.55
C GLN A 4 7.21 7.04 4.61
N VAL A 5 6.31 6.20 4.10
CA VAL A 5 4.87 6.38 4.28
C VAL A 5 4.42 5.42 5.38
N THR A 6 3.76 5.96 6.41
CA THR A 6 3.24 5.16 7.52
C THR A 6 1.72 5.13 7.46
N PHE A 7 1.17 3.91 7.55
CA PHE A 7 -0.25 3.64 7.66
C PHE A 7 -0.58 3.21 9.08
N ASP A 8 -1.58 3.86 9.67
CA ASP A 8 -2.25 3.35 10.85
C ASP A 8 -3.24 2.26 10.39
N ALA A 9 -3.19 1.10 11.04
CA ALA A 9 -3.91 -0.09 10.60
C ALA A 9 -4.49 -0.87 11.77
N ALA A 10 -5.65 -1.49 11.57
CA ALA A 10 -6.19 -2.48 12.50
C ALA A 10 -5.46 -3.83 12.33
N GLU A 11 -5.14 -4.21 11.09
CA GLU A 11 -4.46 -5.45 10.72
C GLU A 11 -3.24 -5.16 9.81
N PRO A 12 -2.08 -4.77 10.40
CA PRO A 12 -0.92 -4.28 9.64
C PRO A 12 -0.45 -5.19 8.52
N GLU A 13 -0.35 -6.52 8.77
CA GLU A 13 0.14 -7.45 7.74
C GLU A 13 -0.83 -7.57 6.57
N LYS A 14 -2.12 -7.66 6.82
CA LYS A 14 -3.13 -7.73 5.75
C LYS A 14 -3.15 -6.47 4.89
N LEU A 15 -3.06 -5.31 5.54
CA LEU A 15 -2.99 -4.05 4.81
C LEU A 15 -1.69 -3.94 4.02
N ALA A 16 -0.57 -4.42 4.59
CA ALA A 16 0.71 -4.47 3.91
C ALA A 16 0.70 -5.43 2.70
N GLU A 17 0.04 -6.58 2.79
CA GLU A 17 -0.14 -7.50 1.66
C GLU A 17 -0.88 -6.82 0.51
N PHE A 18 -1.98 -6.12 0.81
CA PHE A 18 -2.72 -5.36 -0.18
C PHE A 18 -1.85 -4.31 -0.88
N TRP A 19 -1.15 -3.48 -0.12
CA TRP A 19 -0.30 -2.43 -0.67
C TRP A 19 0.95 -2.98 -1.39
N GLY A 20 1.45 -4.13 -0.94
CA GLY A 20 2.50 -4.88 -1.64
C GLY A 20 2.04 -5.28 -3.04
N LEU A 21 0.84 -5.86 -3.17
CA LEU A 21 0.23 -6.21 -4.45
C LEU A 21 -0.03 -4.96 -5.30
N ALA A 22 -0.55 -3.89 -4.70
CA ALA A 22 -0.91 -2.66 -5.40
C ALA A 22 0.29 -1.98 -6.08
N LEU A 23 1.45 -2.02 -5.45
CA LEU A 23 2.66 -1.33 -5.91
C LEU A 23 3.74 -2.27 -6.48
N GLY A 24 3.55 -3.58 -6.40
CA GLY A 24 4.61 -4.55 -6.72
C GLY A 24 5.74 -4.56 -5.69
N TYR A 25 5.44 -4.17 -4.46
CA TYR A 25 6.40 -4.16 -3.36
C TYR A 25 6.49 -5.52 -2.69
N VAL A 26 7.63 -5.76 -2.07
CA VAL A 26 7.93 -7.03 -1.39
C VAL A 26 8.04 -6.82 0.13
N PRO A 27 7.85 -7.88 0.94
CA PRO A 27 8.16 -7.82 2.38
C PRO A 27 9.60 -7.33 2.58
N GLU A 28 9.78 -6.43 3.55
CA GLU A 28 11.12 -6.00 3.92
C GLU A 28 11.89 -7.16 4.57
N PRO A 29 13.10 -7.47 4.11
CA PRO A 29 13.90 -8.51 4.74
C PRO A 29 14.29 -8.10 6.17
N PRO A 30 14.52 -9.06 7.08
CA PRO A 30 15.05 -8.75 8.40
C PRO A 30 16.41 -8.07 8.30
N PRO A 31 16.85 -7.37 9.36
CA PRO A 31 18.17 -6.77 9.40
C PRO A 31 19.29 -7.78 9.18
N GLU A 32 20.42 -7.32 8.69
CA GLU A 32 21.59 -8.18 8.46
C GLU A 32 21.99 -8.90 9.76
N GLY A 33 22.20 -10.21 9.66
CA GLY A 33 22.56 -11.08 10.76
C GLY A 33 21.39 -11.84 11.39
N PHE A 34 20.14 -11.59 10.96
CA PHE A 34 18.95 -12.30 11.43
C PHE A 34 18.28 -13.07 10.30
N ALA A 35 17.82 -14.29 10.60
CA ALA A 35 17.11 -15.11 9.62
C ALA A 35 15.64 -14.72 9.47
N SER A 36 15.04 -14.08 10.48
CA SER A 36 13.66 -13.61 10.48
C SER A 36 13.45 -12.38 11.35
N TRP A 37 12.32 -11.72 11.17
CA TRP A 37 11.90 -10.59 12.01
C TRP A 37 11.59 -11.03 13.44
N GLU A 38 11.11 -12.26 13.64
CA GLU A 38 10.87 -12.85 14.96
C GLU A 38 12.19 -13.05 15.72
N GLU A 39 13.24 -13.52 15.05
CA GLU A 39 14.56 -13.66 15.63
C GLU A 39 15.14 -12.30 16.06
N PHE A 40 15.03 -11.29 15.17
CA PHE A 40 15.42 -9.92 15.50
C PHE A 40 14.62 -9.37 16.69
N ALA A 41 13.29 -9.57 16.69
CA ALA A 41 12.43 -9.09 17.76
C ALA A 41 12.77 -9.73 19.11
N ALA A 42 13.06 -11.04 19.11
CA ALA A 42 13.48 -11.75 20.32
C ALA A 42 14.83 -11.22 20.86
N ASP A 43 15.81 -10.99 19.98
CA ASP A 43 17.10 -10.40 20.34
C ASP A 43 16.95 -8.96 20.86
N ALA A 44 16.05 -8.18 20.26
CA ALA A 44 15.73 -6.82 20.69
C ALA A 44 14.86 -6.74 21.97
N GLY A 45 14.43 -7.89 22.52
CA GLY A 45 13.58 -7.95 23.71
C GLY A 45 12.15 -7.49 23.49
N ILE A 46 11.63 -7.56 22.24
CA ILE A 46 10.25 -7.25 21.90
C ILE A 46 9.37 -8.43 22.35
N PRO A 47 8.31 -8.19 23.16
CA PRO A 47 7.41 -9.24 23.61
C PRO A 47 6.69 -9.92 22.44
N GLU A 48 6.45 -11.24 22.52
CA GLU A 48 5.68 -11.98 21.51
C GLU A 48 4.27 -11.40 21.28
N SER A 49 3.67 -10.78 22.30
CA SER A 49 2.38 -10.11 22.19
C SER A 49 2.38 -8.91 21.23
N GLU A 50 3.55 -8.38 20.91
CA GLU A 50 3.73 -7.28 19.96
C GLU A 50 4.12 -7.77 18.56
N PHE A 51 4.37 -9.07 18.38
CA PHE A 51 4.61 -9.63 17.06
C PHE A 51 3.36 -9.44 16.18
N GLY A 52 3.58 -8.98 14.95
CA GLY A 52 2.50 -8.61 14.05
C GLY A 52 1.78 -7.27 14.36
N ALA A 53 2.26 -6.51 15.37
CA ALA A 53 1.81 -5.13 15.56
C ALA A 53 2.33 -4.17 14.49
N GLN A 54 3.25 -4.65 13.67
CA GLN A 54 3.92 -3.86 12.62
C GLN A 54 4.14 -4.73 11.39
N ALA A 55 4.13 -4.10 10.23
CA ALA A 55 4.52 -4.72 8.96
C ALA A 55 5.20 -3.68 8.06
N SER A 56 5.96 -4.14 7.09
CA SER A 56 6.59 -3.24 6.12
C SER A 56 6.66 -3.85 4.73
N ARG A 57 6.66 -2.95 3.73
CA ARG A 57 6.88 -3.30 2.33
C ARG A 57 7.86 -2.32 1.72
N VAL A 58 8.73 -2.83 0.86
CA VAL A 58 9.77 -2.05 0.19
C VAL A 58 9.71 -2.25 -1.31
N ASP A 59 10.02 -1.21 -2.04
CA ASP A 59 10.24 -1.28 -3.48
C ASP A 59 11.48 -2.13 -3.76
N PRO A 60 11.37 -3.26 -4.50
CA PRO A 60 12.52 -4.10 -4.81
C PRO A 60 13.58 -3.39 -5.65
N THR A 61 13.24 -2.28 -6.31
CA THR A 61 14.18 -1.44 -7.06
C THR A 61 14.90 -0.42 -6.19
N GLY A 62 14.41 -0.19 -4.96
CA GLY A 62 14.97 0.77 -4.02
C GLY A 62 14.71 2.25 -4.35
N VAL A 63 13.82 2.55 -5.31
CA VAL A 63 13.50 3.91 -5.77
C VAL A 63 12.33 4.49 -4.98
N GLY A 64 11.29 3.70 -4.76
CA GLY A 64 10.08 4.13 -4.06
C GLY A 64 10.26 4.24 -2.54
N PRO A 65 9.32 4.91 -1.85
CA PRO A 65 9.35 5.03 -0.40
C PRO A 65 9.09 3.68 0.28
N ARG A 66 9.70 3.47 1.45
CA ARG A 66 9.31 2.38 2.35
C ARG A 66 7.87 2.61 2.82
N LEU A 67 7.05 1.57 2.81
CA LEU A 67 5.74 1.56 3.46
C LEU A 67 5.86 0.86 4.80
N TYR A 68 5.32 1.49 5.82
CA TYR A 68 5.29 0.98 7.18
C TYR A 68 3.85 0.98 7.70
N PHE A 69 3.44 -0.10 8.32
CA PHE A 69 2.10 -0.31 8.83
C PHE A 69 2.19 -0.57 10.32
N GLN A 70 1.50 0.22 11.12
CA GLN A 70 1.49 0.09 12.57
C GLN A 70 0.08 -0.11 13.10
N ARG A 71 -0.07 -1.01 14.06
CA ARG A 71 -1.35 -1.24 14.69
C ARG A 71 -1.77 -0.05 15.54
N VAL A 72 -3.00 0.39 15.33
CA VAL A 72 -3.68 1.40 16.16
C VAL A 72 -5.06 0.87 16.55
N VAL A 73 -5.61 1.41 17.64
CA VAL A 73 -6.95 1.05 18.12
C VAL A 73 -8.04 1.93 17.51
N GLU A 74 -7.66 3.09 17.00
CA GLU A 74 -8.55 4.06 16.38
C GLU A 74 -8.92 3.63 14.97
N GLY A 75 -10.22 3.48 14.71
CA GLY A 75 -10.73 3.21 13.37
C GLY A 75 -10.77 4.46 12.50
N LYS A 76 -10.74 4.24 11.19
CA LYS A 76 -10.90 5.30 10.19
C LYS A 76 -12.27 5.96 10.29
N THR A 77 -12.33 7.28 10.51
CA THR A 77 -13.59 8.05 10.66
C THR A 77 -13.72 9.21 9.69
N ALA A 78 -12.62 9.79 9.24
CA ALA A 78 -12.61 10.96 8.36
C ALA A 78 -11.94 10.65 7.03
N LYS A 79 -12.24 11.46 6.01
CA LYS A 79 -11.55 11.40 4.71
C LYS A 79 -10.05 11.62 4.91
N ASN A 80 -9.22 10.82 4.23
CA ASN A 80 -7.77 11.01 4.19
C ASN A 80 -7.43 12.43 3.72
N ARG A 81 -6.48 13.05 4.40
CA ARG A 81 -5.94 14.38 4.00
C ARG A 81 -4.73 14.23 3.10
N VAL A 82 -4.09 13.07 3.10
CA VAL A 82 -3.06 12.63 2.16
C VAL A 82 -3.50 11.29 1.62
N HIS A 83 -3.47 11.10 0.32
CA HIS A 83 -3.73 9.82 -0.34
C HIS A 83 -2.65 9.55 -1.37
N LEU A 84 -2.45 8.27 -1.68
CA LEU A 84 -1.49 7.85 -2.68
C LEU A 84 -2.17 7.75 -4.04
N ASP A 85 -1.47 8.19 -5.07
CA ASP A 85 -1.91 8.07 -6.45
C ASP A 85 -0.97 7.09 -7.18
N ILE A 86 -1.54 5.98 -7.66
CA ILE A 86 -0.82 4.92 -8.37
C ILE A 86 -0.88 5.21 -9.87
N SER A 87 0.26 5.48 -10.49
CA SER A 87 0.37 5.62 -11.93
C SER A 87 0.73 4.27 -12.54
N VAL A 88 -0.22 3.65 -13.26
CA VAL A 88 -0.06 2.32 -13.87
C VAL A 88 0.48 2.35 -15.30
N ALA A 89 0.55 3.53 -15.88
CA ALA A 89 1.03 3.73 -17.24
C ALA A 89 2.30 4.58 -17.27
N GLU A 90 3.19 4.27 -18.19
CA GLU A 90 4.36 5.10 -18.45
C GLU A 90 3.95 6.51 -18.90
N ARG A 91 4.82 7.47 -18.65
CA ARG A 91 4.59 8.87 -19.02
C ARG A 91 4.37 9.00 -20.53
N GLY A 92 3.20 9.53 -20.91
CA GLY A 92 2.82 9.71 -22.31
C GLY A 92 1.86 8.67 -22.88
N VAL A 93 1.62 7.56 -22.21
CA VAL A 93 0.55 6.61 -22.58
C VAL A 93 -0.80 7.27 -22.35
N ARG A 94 -1.70 7.21 -23.34
CA ARG A 94 -3.00 7.90 -23.37
C ARG A 94 -4.08 7.04 -24.04
N GLY A 95 -5.32 7.53 -24.00
CA GLY A 95 -6.46 6.93 -24.68
C GLY A 95 -6.79 5.53 -24.19
N GLU A 96 -7.33 4.69 -25.06
CA GLU A 96 -7.83 3.35 -24.73
C GLU A 96 -6.75 2.42 -24.12
N HIS A 97 -5.49 2.61 -24.50
CA HIS A 97 -4.42 1.81 -23.91
C HIS A 97 -4.24 2.11 -22.41
N ARG A 98 -4.25 3.39 -22.03
CA ARG A 98 -4.19 3.80 -20.62
C ARG A 98 -5.44 3.32 -19.85
N LYS A 99 -6.63 3.52 -20.43
CA LYS A 99 -7.90 3.06 -19.83
C LYS A 99 -7.86 1.59 -19.50
N ARG A 100 -7.35 0.77 -20.42
CA ARG A 100 -7.20 -0.67 -20.20
C ARG A 100 -6.26 -0.98 -19.05
N LEU A 101 -5.07 -0.36 -18.99
CA LEU A 101 -4.10 -0.57 -17.89
C LEU A 101 -4.70 -0.20 -16.53
N VAL A 102 -5.41 0.93 -16.46
CA VAL A 102 -6.13 1.36 -15.24
C VAL A 102 -7.18 0.33 -14.87
N SER A 103 -8.03 -0.10 -15.81
CA SER A 103 -9.09 -1.08 -15.55
C SER A 103 -8.54 -2.41 -15.05
N GLU A 104 -7.53 -2.96 -15.72
CA GLU A 104 -6.89 -4.22 -15.34
C GLU A 104 -6.27 -4.14 -13.93
N HIS A 105 -5.66 -3.01 -13.58
CA HIS A 105 -5.10 -2.82 -12.25
C HIS A 105 -6.20 -2.70 -11.17
N VAL A 106 -7.23 -1.90 -11.45
CA VAL A 106 -8.40 -1.74 -10.57
C VAL A 106 -9.07 -3.07 -10.30
N GLU A 107 -9.29 -3.91 -11.32
CA GLU A 107 -9.87 -5.24 -11.15
C GLU A 107 -9.05 -6.12 -10.20
N ARG A 108 -7.72 -6.12 -10.32
CA ARG A 108 -6.83 -6.84 -9.40
C ARG A 108 -6.95 -6.33 -7.98
N LEU A 109 -7.02 -5.01 -7.79
CA LEU A 109 -7.14 -4.40 -6.47
C LEU A 109 -8.48 -4.71 -5.81
N VAL A 110 -9.57 -4.70 -6.58
CA VAL A 110 -10.89 -5.09 -6.08
C VAL A 110 -10.91 -6.57 -5.66
N GLN A 111 -10.28 -7.46 -6.43
CA GLN A 111 -10.12 -8.86 -6.04
C GLN A 111 -9.27 -9.03 -4.77
N ALA A 112 -8.35 -8.12 -4.52
CA ALA A 112 -7.52 -8.09 -3.32
C ALA A 112 -8.17 -7.38 -2.11
N GLY A 113 -9.41 -6.90 -2.25
CA GLY A 113 -10.18 -6.32 -1.15
C GLY A 113 -10.41 -4.80 -1.21
N ALA A 114 -9.99 -4.13 -2.27
CA ALA A 114 -10.34 -2.72 -2.46
C ALA A 114 -11.84 -2.57 -2.80
N THR A 115 -12.39 -1.42 -2.44
CA THR A 115 -13.74 -1.03 -2.81
C THR A 115 -13.72 0.17 -3.74
N LEU A 116 -14.45 0.09 -4.87
CA LEU A 116 -14.58 1.20 -5.80
C LEU A 116 -15.37 2.35 -5.13
N ALA A 117 -14.79 3.54 -5.12
CA ALA A 117 -15.45 4.75 -4.62
C ALA A 117 -16.14 5.52 -5.76
N TRP A 118 -15.35 6.04 -6.72
CA TRP A 118 -15.87 6.71 -7.93
C TRP A 118 -14.82 6.74 -9.03
N THR A 119 -15.29 6.99 -10.25
CA THR A 119 -14.45 7.16 -11.44
C THR A 119 -14.52 8.60 -11.90
N ASN A 120 -13.37 9.19 -12.20
CA ASN A 120 -13.27 10.49 -12.86
C ASN A 120 -12.92 10.25 -14.34
N ASP A 121 -13.74 10.85 -15.22
CA ASP A 121 -13.50 10.89 -16.68
C ASP A 121 -13.54 12.36 -17.07
N ASP A 122 -12.44 13.06 -16.88
CA ASP A 122 -12.33 14.48 -17.18
C ASP A 122 -11.13 14.78 -18.11
N ALA A 123 -10.99 16.04 -18.51
CA ALA A 123 -9.92 16.48 -19.41
C ALA A 123 -8.50 16.23 -18.88
N ARG A 124 -8.32 15.92 -17.59
CA ARG A 124 -7.03 15.59 -16.99
C ARG A 124 -6.66 14.12 -17.15
N GLY A 125 -7.61 13.29 -17.56
CA GLY A 125 -7.45 11.85 -17.80
C GLY A 125 -8.29 10.98 -16.88
N ASP A 126 -8.43 9.73 -17.29
CA ASP A 126 -9.17 8.74 -16.52
C ASP A 126 -8.44 8.43 -15.21
N SER A 127 -9.17 8.50 -14.11
CA SER A 127 -8.69 8.06 -12.81
C SER A 127 -9.81 7.40 -12.01
N VAL A 128 -9.45 6.42 -11.21
CA VAL A 128 -10.39 5.67 -10.38
C VAL A 128 -9.97 5.82 -8.94
N VAL A 129 -10.89 6.26 -8.09
CA VAL A 129 -10.69 6.35 -6.66
C VAL A 129 -11.26 5.10 -6.00
N LEU A 130 -10.44 4.48 -5.14
CA LEU A 130 -10.80 3.29 -4.39
C LEU A 130 -10.58 3.54 -2.89
N TYR A 131 -11.18 2.66 -2.10
CA TYR A 131 -10.82 2.46 -0.69
C TYR A 131 -9.98 1.20 -0.58
N ASP A 132 -8.91 1.26 0.19
CA ASP A 132 -8.17 0.06 0.59
C ASP A 132 -9.00 -0.80 1.58
N PRO A 133 -8.55 -2.00 1.99
CA PRO A 133 -9.32 -2.86 2.89
C PRO A 133 -9.70 -2.22 4.23
N GLU A 134 -9.00 -1.17 4.65
CA GLU A 134 -9.31 -0.43 5.90
C GLU A 134 -9.99 0.93 5.66
N GLY A 135 -10.41 1.20 4.42
CA GLY A 135 -11.18 2.38 4.04
C GLY A 135 -10.36 3.63 3.73
N ASN A 136 -9.06 3.51 3.54
CA ASN A 136 -8.24 4.65 3.13
C ASN A 136 -8.42 4.92 1.63
N GLU A 137 -8.69 6.18 1.28
CA GLU A 137 -8.83 6.62 -0.11
C GLU A 137 -7.47 6.64 -0.82
N PHE A 138 -7.45 6.09 -2.03
CA PHE A 138 -6.32 6.18 -2.95
C PHE A 138 -6.80 6.22 -4.40
N CYS A 139 -5.91 6.56 -5.32
CA CYS A 139 -6.26 6.74 -6.72
C CYS A 139 -5.39 5.84 -7.62
N VAL A 140 -5.98 5.37 -8.71
CA VAL A 140 -5.29 4.68 -9.81
C VAL A 140 -5.49 5.48 -11.10
N HIS A 141 -4.41 5.77 -11.84
CA HIS A 141 -4.47 6.56 -13.06
C HIS A 141 -3.39 6.21 -14.10
#